data_8cb217aa89923ee9d17abb2e74b3c2bd
#
_entry.id   8cb217aa89923ee9d17abb2e74b3c2bd
#
_cell.length_a   1.000
_cell.length_b   1.000
_cell.length_c   1.000
_cell.angle_alpha   90.00
_cell.angle_beta   90.00
_cell.angle_gamma   90.00
#
_symmetry.space_group_name_H-M   'P 1'
#
loop_
_entity.id
_entity.type
_entity.pdbx_description
1 polymer ?
#
loop_
_entity_poly.entity_id
_entity_poly.type
_entity_poly.pdbx_seq_one_letter_code
_entity_poly.pdbx_strand_id
1 'polypeptide(L)'
;RLLRMMSTSLRNLTSDNVEVSLDSITSIRFGDYLETIPMPAMLSVFKAEEWDNFGLMVVDSGLIYSIVDVLLGGRRGTAAMRIEGRPYTTIERNLVERMVTVVLSDMSAAFDPVSPVTFRFDRLETNPRFATIARPANAAVLARLRIDMEDRGGRIELLLPYATLEPVRELLLQQFMGEKFGRDSIWESPLATALGETERVLDAVLALVV
;
A
#
# COMPACT_ATOMS: atom_id res chain seq x y z
N ARG A 1 5.75 -10.97 -3.38
CA ARG A 1 5.74 -11.52 -2.03
C ARG A 1 4.63 -10.89 -1.17
N LEU A 2 4.57 -9.58 -1.07
CA LEU A 2 3.56 -8.86 -0.30
C LEU A 2 2.13 -9.23 -0.73
N LEU A 3 1.85 -9.25 -2.03
CA LEU A 3 0.52 -9.56 -2.57
C LEU A 3 -0.02 -10.92 -2.10
N ARG A 4 0.85 -11.94 -2.08
CA ARG A 4 0.45 -13.29 -1.61
C ARG A 4 0.14 -13.30 -0.12
N MET A 5 0.94 -12.60 0.68
CA MET A 5 0.73 -12.49 2.11
C MET A 5 -0.59 -11.75 2.38
N MET A 6 -0.81 -10.61 1.75
CA MET A 6 -2.06 -9.86 1.85
C MET A 6 -3.27 -10.69 1.43
N SER A 7 -3.20 -11.43 0.30
CA SER A 7 -4.30 -12.31 -0.12
C SER A 7 -4.64 -13.35 0.95
N THR A 8 -3.63 -13.95 1.57
CA THR A 8 -3.81 -14.93 2.64
C THR A 8 -4.39 -14.31 3.90
N SER A 9 -3.81 -13.20 4.34
CA SER A 9 -4.21 -12.52 5.58
C SER A 9 -5.62 -11.92 5.48
N LEU A 10 -5.94 -11.29 4.34
CA LEU A 10 -7.28 -10.75 4.10
C LEU A 10 -8.33 -11.85 3.95
N ARG A 11 -7.98 -12.98 3.32
CA ARG A 11 -8.84 -14.18 3.26
C ARG A 11 -9.16 -14.72 4.65
N ASN A 12 -8.15 -14.77 5.52
CA ASN A 12 -8.33 -15.18 6.92
C ASN A 12 -9.18 -14.18 7.72
N LEU A 13 -9.00 -12.87 7.47
CA LEU A 13 -9.75 -11.81 8.14
C LEU A 13 -11.24 -11.84 7.75
N THR A 14 -11.53 -12.02 6.47
CA THR A 14 -12.89 -11.92 5.92
C THR A 14 -13.62 -13.28 5.87
N SER A 15 -12.88 -14.38 5.95
CA SER A 15 -13.39 -15.73 5.67
C SER A 15 -14.03 -15.85 4.27
N ASP A 16 -13.58 -15.01 3.33
CA ASP A 16 -14.03 -14.97 1.94
C ASP A 16 -12.85 -15.18 0.99
N ASN A 17 -13.13 -15.49 -0.28
CA ASN A 17 -12.08 -15.61 -1.28
C ASN A 17 -11.60 -14.22 -1.69
N VAL A 18 -10.39 -13.88 -1.27
CA VAL A 18 -9.76 -12.58 -1.55
C VAL A 18 -8.56 -12.77 -2.45
N GLU A 19 -8.48 -12.02 -3.52
CA GLU A 19 -7.33 -11.91 -4.39
C GLU A 19 -6.79 -10.48 -4.38
N VAL A 20 -5.48 -10.35 -4.23
CA VAL A 20 -4.78 -9.06 -4.26
C VAL A 20 -3.88 -9.02 -5.48
N SER A 21 -4.07 -8.03 -6.31
CA SER A 21 -3.27 -7.80 -7.52
C SER A 21 -2.66 -6.40 -7.53
N LEU A 22 -1.57 -6.24 -8.25
CA LEU A 22 -0.92 -4.95 -8.44
C LEU A 22 -1.45 -4.30 -9.72
N ASP A 23 -2.04 -3.11 -9.59
CA ASP A 23 -2.46 -2.31 -10.74
C ASP A 23 -1.30 -1.47 -11.29
N SER A 24 -0.55 -0.78 -10.43
CA SER A 24 0.60 0.05 -10.83
C SER A 24 1.51 0.41 -9.68
N ILE A 25 2.78 0.69 -10.01
CA ILE A 25 3.72 1.40 -9.13
C ILE A 25 4.25 2.60 -9.89
N THR A 26 4.18 3.79 -9.30
CA THR A 26 4.58 5.05 -9.93
C THR A 26 5.26 5.97 -8.93
N SER A 27 6.06 6.91 -9.42
CA SER A 27 6.54 8.04 -8.64
C SER A 27 5.59 9.22 -8.81
N ILE A 28 5.23 9.88 -7.72
CA ILE A 28 4.33 11.02 -7.71
C ILE A 28 4.79 12.04 -6.65
N ARG A 29 4.49 13.32 -6.86
CA ARG A 29 4.65 14.32 -5.80
C ARG A 29 3.54 14.15 -4.76
N PHE A 30 3.92 14.27 -3.49
CA PHE A 30 2.99 14.07 -2.38
C PHE A 30 1.76 15.00 -2.45
N GLY A 31 1.99 16.30 -2.76
CA GLY A 31 0.89 17.26 -2.90
C GLY A 31 -0.08 16.91 -4.03
N ASP A 32 0.45 16.56 -5.20
CA ASP A 32 -0.35 16.16 -6.36
C ASP A 32 -1.17 14.91 -6.05
N TYR A 33 -0.58 13.96 -5.31
CA TYR A 33 -1.30 12.75 -4.89
C TYR A 33 -2.51 13.07 -4.01
N LEU A 34 -2.35 13.94 -3.00
CA LEU A 34 -3.44 14.28 -2.09
C LEU A 34 -4.64 14.89 -2.82
N GLU A 35 -4.42 15.60 -3.94
CA GLU A 35 -5.47 16.19 -4.77
C GLU A 35 -6.17 15.14 -5.65
N THR A 36 -5.53 14.00 -5.91
CA THR A 36 -6.06 12.93 -6.77
C THR A 36 -6.84 11.86 -6.02
N ILE A 37 -6.83 11.87 -4.70
CA ILE A 37 -7.51 10.85 -3.88
C ILE A 37 -9.03 10.93 -4.11
N PRO A 38 -9.66 9.87 -4.63
CA PRO A 38 -11.11 9.86 -4.84
C PRO A 38 -11.83 9.80 -3.49
N MET A 39 -12.63 10.81 -3.21
CA MET A 39 -13.40 10.87 -1.98
C MET A 39 -14.83 10.31 -2.21
N PRO A 40 -15.45 9.67 -1.20
CA PRO A 40 -14.94 9.43 0.16
C PRO A 40 -13.93 8.27 0.23
N ALA A 41 -12.92 8.42 1.08
CA ALA A 41 -11.90 7.41 1.35
C ALA A 41 -11.48 7.44 2.84
N MET A 42 -10.82 6.40 3.32
CA MET A 42 -10.13 6.42 4.61
C MET A 42 -8.62 6.43 4.37
N LEU A 43 -7.95 7.39 5.02
CA LEU A 43 -6.53 7.62 4.92
C LEU A 43 -5.86 7.18 6.23
N SER A 44 -5.15 6.08 6.20
CA SER A 44 -4.44 5.55 7.36
C SER A 44 -2.99 5.98 7.33
N VAL A 45 -2.61 6.85 8.24
CA VAL A 45 -1.20 7.20 8.47
C VAL A 45 -0.58 6.08 9.29
N PHE A 46 0.59 5.62 8.88
CA PHE A 46 1.37 4.63 9.62
C PHE A 46 2.82 5.09 9.77
N LYS A 47 3.48 4.59 10.80
CA LYS A 47 4.89 4.87 11.06
C LYS A 47 5.74 3.64 10.73
N ALA A 48 6.85 3.84 10.02
CA ALA A 48 7.95 2.88 9.92
C ALA A 48 8.89 3.16 11.10
N GLU A 49 8.79 2.35 12.17
CA GLU A 49 9.39 2.69 13.46
C GLU A 49 10.91 2.81 13.39
N GLU A 50 11.57 1.82 12.80
CA GLU A 50 13.03 1.76 12.70
C GLU A 50 13.60 2.81 11.72
N TRP A 51 12.77 3.31 10.80
CA TRP A 51 13.16 4.36 9.85
C TRP A 51 12.74 5.77 10.31
N ASP A 52 12.07 5.86 11.46
CA ASP A 52 11.54 7.09 12.09
C ASP A 52 10.81 8.01 11.11
N ASN A 53 10.02 7.42 10.22
CA ASN A 53 9.30 8.15 9.19
C ASN A 53 7.90 7.54 8.93
N PHE A 54 7.08 8.23 8.14
CA PHE A 54 5.68 7.87 7.93
C PHE A 54 5.39 7.43 6.50
N GLY A 55 4.33 6.64 6.35
CA GLY A 55 3.69 6.31 5.11
C GLY A 55 2.18 6.52 5.18
N LEU A 56 1.51 6.42 4.05
CA LEU A 56 0.08 6.60 3.92
C LEU A 56 -0.53 5.40 3.20
N MET A 57 -1.59 4.83 3.77
CA MET A 57 -2.43 3.82 3.13
C MET A 57 -3.82 4.40 2.93
N VAL A 58 -4.27 4.47 1.68
CA VAL A 58 -5.60 4.96 1.34
C VAL A 58 -6.47 3.78 0.93
N VAL A 59 -7.62 3.68 1.56
CA VAL A 59 -8.63 2.65 1.30
C VAL A 59 -9.84 3.32 0.65
N ASP A 60 -10.22 2.90 -0.54
CA ASP A 60 -11.36 3.46 -1.24
C ASP A 60 -12.69 3.04 -0.61
N SER A 61 -13.74 3.79 -0.89
CA SER A 61 -15.07 3.54 -0.34
C SER A 61 -15.65 2.19 -0.76
N GLY A 62 -15.33 1.71 -1.96
CA GLY A 62 -15.78 0.41 -2.45
C GLY A 62 -15.25 -0.72 -1.56
N LEU A 63 -13.96 -0.70 -1.25
CA LEU A 63 -13.35 -1.68 -0.37
C LEU A 63 -13.85 -1.54 1.07
N ILE A 64 -13.97 -0.30 1.58
CA ILE A 64 -14.48 -0.05 2.94
C ILE A 64 -15.83 -0.73 3.13
N TYR A 65 -16.79 -0.47 2.25
CA TYR A 65 -18.12 -1.07 2.35
C TYR A 65 -18.11 -2.58 2.12
N SER A 66 -17.26 -3.07 1.21
CA SER A 66 -17.11 -4.51 0.98
C SER A 66 -16.63 -5.24 2.22
N ILE A 67 -15.60 -4.72 2.89
CA ILE A 67 -15.05 -5.29 4.13
C ILE A 67 -16.05 -5.20 5.27
N VAL A 68 -16.71 -4.06 5.45
CA VAL A 68 -17.72 -3.87 6.49
C VAL A 68 -18.87 -4.84 6.31
N ASP A 69 -19.39 -4.98 5.09
CA ASP A 69 -20.49 -5.89 4.81
C ASP A 69 -20.12 -7.34 5.09
N VAL A 70 -18.94 -7.79 4.63
CA VAL A 70 -18.46 -9.15 4.88
C VAL A 70 -18.27 -9.42 6.37
N LEU A 71 -17.62 -8.51 7.11
CA LEU A 71 -17.33 -8.70 8.53
C LEU A 71 -18.59 -8.60 9.42
N LEU A 72 -19.63 -7.93 8.96
CA LEU A 72 -20.93 -7.89 9.63
C LEU A 72 -21.89 -8.99 9.20
N GLY A 73 -21.46 -9.93 8.37
CA GLY A 73 -22.24 -11.09 7.94
C GLY A 73 -23.22 -10.82 6.80
N GLY A 74 -22.95 -9.80 5.97
CA GLY A 74 -23.74 -9.49 4.77
C GLY A 74 -23.81 -10.66 3.81
N ARG A 75 -24.99 -10.92 3.26
CA ARG A 75 -25.22 -12.03 2.31
C ARG A 75 -24.68 -11.67 0.93
N ARG A 76 -24.09 -12.69 0.26
CA ARG A 76 -23.69 -12.60 -1.15
C ARG A 76 -24.88 -12.28 -2.05
N GLY A 77 -24.70 -11.42 -3.04
CA GLY A 77 -25.70 -11.15 -4.08
C GLY A 77 -26.82 -10.17 -3.72
N THR A 78 -26.73 -9.47 -2.60
CA THR A 78 -27.63 -8.35 -2.31
C THR A 78 -27.08 -7.05 -2.89
N ALA A 79 -27.96 -6.27 -3.53
CA ALA A 79 -27.71 -5.08 -4.33
C ALA A 79 -26.44 -4.29 -4.00
N ALA A 80 -25.76 -3.81 -5.05
CA ALA A 80 -24.58 -2.94 -4.92
C ALA A 80 -24.80 -1.91 -3.81
N MET A 81 -23.92 -1.94 -2.81
CA MET A 81 -23.99 -1.04 -1.67
C MET A 81 -23.90 0.40 -2.19
N ARG A 82 -24.95 1.19 -1.96
CA ARG A 82 -24.94 2.59 -2.33
C ARG A 82 -23.86 3.30 -1.54
N ILE A 83 -22.91 3.86 -2.26
CA ILE A 83 -21.90 4.77 -1.68
C ILE A 83 -22.65 6.04 -1.29
N GLU A 84 -23.13 6.10 -0.06
CA GLU A 84 -23.75 7.30 0.48
C GLU A 84 -22.64 8.25 0.92
N GLY A 85 -22.72 9.51 0.50
CA GLY A 85 -21.78 10.58 0.87
C GLY A 85 -21.87 11.00 2.35
N ARG A 86 -22.13 10.04 3.27
CA ARG A 86 -22.20 10.23 4.70
C ARG A 86 -20.85 10.03 5.37
N PRO A 87 -20.62 10.62 6.55
CA PRO A 87 -19.44 10.31 7.36
C PRO A 87 -19.41 8.83 7.76
N TYR A 88 -18.21 8.26 7.79
CA TYR A 88 -18.03 6.89 8.28
C TYR A 88 -18.32 6.77 9.77
N THR A 89 -19.00 5.70 10.14
CA THR A 89 -19.30 5.39 11.53
C THR A 89 -18.07 4.90 12.29
N THR A 90 -18.12 4.92 13.61
CA THR A 90 -17.05 4.37 14.46
C THR A 90 -16.81 2.88 14.19
N ILE A 91 -17.88 2.11 13.93
CA ILE A 91 -17.76 0.68 13.60
C ILE A 91 -16.99 0.50 12.29
N GLU A 92 -17.36 1.22 11.24
CA GLU A 92 -16.66 1.17 9.94
C GLU A 92 -15.18 1.55 10.08
N ARG A 93 -14.88 2.59 10.85
CA ARG A 93 -13.50 3.02 11.12
C ARG A 93 -12.70 1.92 11.83
N ASN A 94 -13.26 1.30 12.87
CA ASN A 94 -12.58 0.24 13.64
C ASN A 94 -12.34 -1.02 12.78
N LEU A 95 -13.27 -1.37 11.90
CA LEU A 95 -13.12 -2.53 11.01
C LEU A 95 -12.03 -2.28 9.96
N VAL A 96 -11.97 -1.07 9.40
CA VAL A 96 -10.91 -0.67 8.46
C VAL A 96 -9.55 -0.60 9.17
N GLU A 97 -9.47 -0.05 10.37
CA GLU A 97 -8.24 -0.02 11.17
C GLU A 97 -7.71 -1.44 11.42
N ARG A 98 -8.59 -2.40 11.73
CA ARG A 98 -8.21 -3.80 11.87
C ARG A 98 -7.64 -4.38 10.58
N MET A 99 -8.27 -4.11 9.44
CA MET A 99 -7.77 -4.53 8.13
C MET A 99 -6.41 -3.90 7.83
N VAL A 100 -6.27 -2.59 8.06
CA VAL A 100 -5.02 -1.85 7.86
C VAL A 100 -3.89 -2.44 8.69
N THR A 101 -4.15 -2.76 9.97
CA THR A 101 -3.16 -3.36 10.86
C THR A 101 -2.67 -4.72 10.33
N VAL A 102 -3.56 -5.54 9.77
CA VAL A 102 -3.21 -6.80 9.12
C VAL A 102 -2.29 -6.55 7.91
N VAL A 103 -2.65 -5.62 7.04
CA VAL A 103 -1.84 -5.28 5.85
C VAL A 103 -0.46 -4.72 6.25
N LEU A 104 -0.38 -3.88 7.29
CA LEU A 104 0.89 -3.35 7.80
C LEU A 104 1.79 -4.45 8.37
N SER A 105 1.22 -5.47 9.02
CA SER A 105 1.95 -6.64 9.47
C SER A 105 2.53 -7.44 8.29
N ASP A 106 1.76 -7.62 7.22
CA ASP A 106 2.24 -8.27 6.00
C ASP A 106 3.35 -7.45 5.31
N MET A 107 3.22 -6.12 5.30
CA MET A 107 4.27 -5.23 4.81
C MET A 107 5.57 -5.39 5.62
N SER A 108 5.49 -5.41 6.95
CA SER A 108 6.66 -5.63 7.82
C SER A 108 7.35 -6.94 7.47
N ALA A 109 6.60 -8.03 7.37
CA ALA A 109 7.13 -9.34 6.99
C ALA A 109 7.66 -9.40 5.54
N ALA A 110 7.12 -8.59 4.63
CA ALA A 110 7.62 -8.51 3.26
C ALA A 110 8.98 -7.79 3.18
N PHE A 111 9.19 -6.76 4.02
CA PHE A 111 10.44 -6.01 4.09
C PHE A 111 11.54 -6.70 4.91
N ASP A 112 11.20 -7.65 5.78
CA ASP A 112 12.15 -8.33 6.68
C ASP A 112 13.44 -8.83 6.00
N PRO A 113 13.43 -9.42 4.77
CA PRO A 113 14.66 -9.85 4.09
C PRO A 113 15.55 -8.70 3.63
N VAL A 114 15.01 -7.49 3.46
CA VAL A 114 15.76 -6.30 3.05
C VAL A 114 16.28 -5.57 4.27
N SER A 115 15.38 -5.22 5.16
CA SER A 115 15.66 -4.54 6.42
C SER A 115 14.47 -4.78 7.35
N PRO A 116 14.67 -5.37 8.53
CA PRO A 116 13.62 -5.50 9.52
C PRO A 116 13.02 -4.14 9.83
N VAL A 117 11.70 -4.03 9.68
CA VAL A 117 10.95 -2.80 9.96
C VAL A 117 9.56 -3.12 10.47
N THR A 118 9.11 -2.36 11.46
CA THR A 118 7.76 -2.45 12.01
C THR A 118 6.93 -1.29 11.47
N PHE A 119 5.97 -1.61 10.61
CA PHE A 119 4.96 -0.63 10.18
C PHE A 119 3.81 -0.64 11.17
N ARG A 120 3.64 0.45 11.89
CA ARG A 120 2.60 0.60 12.91
C ARG A 120 1.56 1.63 12.51
N PHE A 121 0.29 1.28 12.67
CA PHE A 121 -0.81 2.23 12.52
C PHE A 121 -0.64 3.39 13.51
N ASP A 122 -0.78 4.61 13.02
CA ASP A 122 -0.71 5.84 13.81
C ASP A 122 -2.09 6.47 13.98
N ARG A 123 -2.75 6.83 12.88
CA ARG A 123 -4.08 7.44 12.91
C ARG A 123 -4.85 7.23 11.62
N LEU A 124 -6.18 7.38 11.72
CA LEU A 124 -7.11 7.31 10.58
C LEU A 124 -7.73 8.69 10.32
N GLU A 125 -7.58 9.17 9.11
CA GLU A 125 -8.14 10.42 8.63
C GLU A 125 -9.17 10.19 7.52
N THR A 126 -10.12 11.11 7.39
CA THR A 126 -11.10 11.12 6.29
C THR A 126 -10.97 12.37 5.42
N ASN A 127 -10.07 13.26 5.79
CA ASN A 127 -9.74 14.46 5.02
C ASN A 127 -8.25 14.44 4.68
N PRO A 128 -7.88 14.50 3.39
CA PRO A 128 -6.48 14.47 2.94
C PRO A 128 -5.60 15.55 3.59
N ARG A 129 -6.16 16.69 3.96
CA ARG A 129 -5.41 17.78 4.62
C ARG A 129 -4.83 17.40 5.97
N PHE A 130 -5.46 16.47 6.69
CA PHE A 130 -4.99 15.97 7.98
C PHE A 130 -4.04 14.77 7.87
N ALA A 131 -3.96 14.17 6.68
CA ALA A 131 -3.05 13.06 6.38
C ALA A 131 -1.68 13.55 5.83
N THR A 132 -1.30 14.78 6.10
CA THR A 132 -0.03 15.36 5.63
C THR A 132 1.14 14.74 6.40
N ILE A 133 1.97 13.94 5.71
CA ILE A 133 3.15 13.25 6.26
C ILE A 133 4.45 13.70 5.60
N ALA A 134 4.37 14.49 4.55
CA ALA A 134 5.52 15.00 3.81
C ALA A 134 5.22 16.40 3.25
N ARG A 135 6.24 17.10 2.78
CA ARG A 135 6.05 18.38 2.07
C ARG A 135 5.41 18.11 0.70
N PRO A 136 4.54 19.01 0.19
CA PRO A 136 3.88 18.81 -1.09
C PRO A 136 4.81 18.55 -2.27
N ALA A 137 6.00 19.15 -2.27
CA ALA A 137 7.01 19.00 -3.32
C ALA A 137 7.79 17.67 -3.25
N ASN A 138 7.70 16.93 -2.13
CA ASN A 138 8.46 15.70 -1.96
C ASN A 138 7.89 14.61 -2.86
N ALA A 139 8.77 13.87 -3.51
CA ALA A 139 8.40 12.69 -4.28
C ALA A 139 8.12 11.50 -3.36
N ALA A 140 7.21 10.65 -3.81
CA ALA A 140 6.82 9.43 -3.12
C ALA A 140 6.61 8.28 -4.11
N VAL A 141 6.81 7.06 -3.66
CA VAL A 141 6.40 5.84 -4.36
C VAL A 141 4.94 5.59 -4.05
N LEU A 142 4.14 5.41 -5.09
CA LEU A 142 2.73 5.06 -5.00
C LEU A 142 2.48 3.69 -5.63
N ALA A 143 2.12 2.71 -4.81
CA ALA A 143 1.65 1.41 -5.26
C ALA A 143 0.12 1.34 -5.18
N ARG A 144 -0.53 1.03 -6.29
CA ARG A 144 -1.98 0.81 -6.36
C ARG A 144 -2.27 -0.67 -6.42
N LEU A 145 -3.02 -1.14 -5.44
CA LEU A 145 -3.41 -2.53 -5.29
C LEU A 145 -4.91 -2.67 -5.50
N ARG A 146 -5.30 -3.68 -6.27
CA ARG A 146 -6.69 -4.10 -6.40
C ARG A 146 -6.96 -5.25 -5.47
N ILE A 147 -8.08 -5.19 -4.77
CA ILE A 147 -8.60 -6.23 -3.89
C ILE A 147 -9.90 -6.74 -4.48
N ASP A 148 -9.92 -7.97 -4.94
CA ASP A 148 -11.10 -8.62 -5.51
C ASP A 148 -11.65 -9.67 -4.53
N MET A 149 -12.94 -9.60 -4.25
CA MET A 149 -13.68 -10.50 -3.35
C MET A 149 -14.95 -10.95 -4.06
N GLU A 150 -14.86 -11.98 -4.93
CA GLU A 150 -15.95 -12.48 -5.77
C GLU A 150 -16.67 -11.37 -6.55
N ASP A 151 -17.83 -10.89 -6.05
CA ASP A 151 -18.67 -9.87 -6.68
C ASP A 151 -18.49 -8.45 -6.10
N ARG A 152 -17.53 -8.28 -5.19
CA ARG A 152 -17.22 -7.01 -4.50
C ARG A 152 -15.71 -6.82 -4.40
N GLY A 153 -15.28 -5.66 -3.91
CA GLY A 153 -13.86 -5.35 -3.77
C GLY A 153 -13.62 -3.84 -3.83
N GLY A 154 -12.41 -3.47 -4.15
CA GLY A 154 -11.98 -2.08 -4.25
C GLY A 154 -10.47 -1.96 -4.34
N ARG A 155 -9.93 -0.84 -3.85
CA ARG A 155 -8.52 -0.51 -3.99
C ARG A 155 -7.89 -0.11 -2.66
N ILE A 156 -6.62 -0.48 -2.53
CA ILE A 156 -5.70 0.06 -1.54
C ILE A 156 -4.59 0.77 -2.29
N GLU A 157 -4.29 1.99 -1.89
CA GLU A 157 -3.12 2.72 -2.37
C GLU A 157 -2.12 2.87 -1.22
N LEU A 158 -0.88 2.46 -1.46
CA LEU A 158 0.24 2.57 -0.54
C LEU A 158 1.17 3.65 -1.03
N LEU A 159 1.36 4.69 -0.23
CA LEU A 159 2.27 5.78 -0.54
C LEU A 159 3.41 5.82 0.48
N LEU A 160 4.63 5.71 -0.03
CA LEU A 160 5.86 5.81 0.74
C LEU A 160 6.70 6.99 0.21
N PRO A 161 6.83 8.09 0.97
CA PRO A 161 7.76 9.15 0.62
C PRO A 161 9.18 8.60 0.43
N TYR A 162 9.94 9.13 -0.54
CA TYR A 162 11.35 8.73 -0.71
C TYR A 162 12.17 8.95 0.56
N ALA A 163 11.85 10.00 1.32
CA ALA A 163 12.47 10.24 2.62
C ALA A 163 12.26 9.07 3.61
N THR A 164 11.14 8.36 3.52
CA THR A 164 10.86 7.17 4.33
C THR A 164 11.69 5.96 3.90
N LEU A 165 11.95 5.84 2.60
CA LEU A 165 12.75 4.74 2.01
C LEU A 165 14.25 5.02 2.04
N GLU A 166 14.69 6.26 2.32
CA GLU A 166 16.10 6.65 2.30
C GLU A 166 17.01 5.77 3.16
N PRO A 167 16.63 5.38 4.41
CA PRO A 167 17.48 4.52 5.24
C PRO A 167 17.77 3.14 4.63
N VAL A 168 16.90 2.65 3.75
CA VAL A 168 16.99 1.31 3.14
C VAL A 168 17.23 1.35 1.64
N ARG A 169 17.42 2.53 1.07
CA ARG A 169 17.59 2.71 -0.37
C ARG A 169 18.72 1.85 -0.95
N GLU A 170 19.88 1.86 -0.32
CA GLU A 170 21.02 1.08 -0.78
C GLU A 170 20.77 -0.43 -0.70
N LEU A 171 20.11 -0.90 0.37
CA LEU A 171 19.77 -2.31 0.56
C LEU A 171 18.74 -2.77 -0.49
N LEU A 172 17.73 -1.95 -0.78
CA LEU A 172 16.76 -2.20 -1.85
C LEU A 172 17.45 -2.34 -3.21
N LEU A 173 18.37 -1.42 -3.53
CA LEU A 173 19.11 -1.44 -4.78
C LEU A 173 20.05 -2.64 -4.89
N GLN A 174 20.74 -3.02 -3.81
CA GLN A 174 21.62 -4.18 -3.77
C GLN A 174 20.85 -5.50 -3.98
N GLN A 175 19.71 -5.66 -3.33
CA GLN A 175 18.89 -6.86 -3.48
C GLN A 175 18.36 -6.99 -4.90
N PHE A 176 17.86 -5.91 -5.47
CA PHE A 176 17.38 -5.88 -6.85
C PHE A 176 18.49 -6.19 -7.86
N MET A 177 19.70 -5.65 -7.65
CA MET A 177 20.87 -5.96 -8.49
C MET A 177 21.29 -7.41 -8.32
N GLY A 178 21.27 -7.96 -7.11
CA GLY A 178 21.61 -9.37 -6.84
C GLY A 178 20.68 -10.35 -7.54
N GLU A 179 19.39 -10.09 -7.59
CA GLU A 179 18.42 -10.91 -8.33
C GLU A 179 18.61 -10.84 -9.86
N LYS A 180 18.96 -9.66 -10.39
CA LYS A 180 19.28 -9.49 -11.83
C LYS A 180 20.58 -10.18 -12.21
N PHE A 181 21.63 -10.06 -11.41
CA PHE A 181 22.94 -10.68 -11.70
C PHE A 181 22.94 -12.20 -11.51
N GLY A 182 22.05 -12.77 -10.73
CA GLY A 182 21.87 -14.22 -10.61
C GLY A 182 21.26 -14.88 -11.85
N ARG A 183 20.67 -14.13 -12.76
CA ARG A 183 20.03 -14.62 -13.99
C ARG A 183 20.80 -14.34 -15.29
N ASP A 184 21.62 -13.29 -15.36
CA ASP A 184 22.36 -12.95 -16.59
C ASP A 184 23.73 -12.33 -16.29
N SER A 185 24.80 -13.11 -16.43
CA SER A 185 26.19 -12.69 -16.23
C SER A 185 26.86 -12.06 -17.47
N ILE A 186 26.13 -11.49 -18.42
CA ILE A 186 26.69 -11.04 -19.69
C ILE A 186 26.18 -9.68 -20.16
N TRP A 187 26.06 -8.64 -19.41
CA TRP A 187 25.94 -7.28 -19.97
C TRP A 187 26.18 -6.20 -18.92
N GLU A 188 27.43 -5.86 -18.69
CA GLU A 188 27.78 -4.50 -18.26
C GLU A 188 27.51 -3.56 -19.44
N SER A 189 26.32 -2.99 -19.49
CA SER A 189 25.94 -1.98 -20.46
C SER A 189 25.93 -0.59 -19.84
N PRO A 190 26.46 0.45 -20.54
CA PRO A 190 26.46 1.84 -20.04
C PRO A 190 25.07 2.46 -19.82
N LEU A 191 23.99 1.74 -20.10
CA LEU A 191 22.60 2.13 -19.84
C LEU A 191 22.23 2.20 -18.35
N ALA A 192 23.02 1.59 -17.47
CA ALA A 192 22.78 1.64 -16.02
C ALA A 192 22.97 3.04 -15.40
N THR A 193 23.66 3.95 -16.10
CA THR A 193 23.92 5.32 -15.62
C THR A 193 22.85 6.32 -16.07
N ALA A 194 21.99 5.97 -17.02
CA ALA A 194 20.99 6.87 -17.62
C ALA A 194 19.58 6.74 -16.99
N LEU A 195 19.26 5.64 -16.30
CA LEU A 195 18.03 5.50 -15.54
C LEU A 195 18.23 6.19 -14.20
N GLY A 196 17.47 7.26 -13.93
CA GLY A 196 17.57 8.04 -12.72
C GLY A 196 17.39 7.17 -11.48
N GLU A 197 18.02 7.52 -10.36
CA GLU A 197 17.94 6.80 -9.07
C GLU A 197 16.50 6.49 -8.64
N THR A 198 15.56 7.34 -9.02
CA THR A 198 14.12 7.22 -8.77
C THR A 198 13.51 5.97 -9.41
N GLU A 199 13.84 5.66 -10.66
CA GLU A 199 13.32 4.48 -11.37
C GLU A 199 13.86 3.18 -10.77
N ARG A 200 15.10 3.17 -10.30
CA ARG A 200 15.69 2.01 -9.63
C ARG A 200 15.02 1.69 -8.30
N VAL A 201 14.67 2.71 -7.52
CA VAL A 201 13.93 2.52 -6.27
C VAL A 201 12.52 1.99 -6.55
N LEU A 202 11.85 2.48 -7.60
CA LEU A 202 10.56 1.95 -8.04
C LEU A 202 10.64 0.47 -8.42
N ASP A 203 11.65 0.08 -9.20
CA ASP A 203 11.87 -1.31 -9.59
C ASP A 203 12.16 -2.22 -8.39
N ALA A 204 12.94 -1.74 -7.42
CA ALA A 204 13.24 -2.48 -6.21
C ALA A 204 11.99 -2.67 -5.32
N VAL A 205 11.15 -1.64 -5.20
CA VAL A 205 9.87 -1.74 -4.48
C VAL A 205 8.91 -2.67 -5.24
N LEU A 206 8.89 -2.61 -6.58
CA LEU A 206 8.09 -3.52 -7.41
C LEU A 206 8.46 -4.99 -7.15
N ALA A 207 9.74 -5.33 -7.15
CA ALA A 207 10.22 -6.69 -6.88
C ALA A 207 9.80 -7.19 -5.47
N LEU A 208 9.69 -6.30 -4.51
CA LEU A 208 9.30 -6.62 -3.14
C LEU A 208 7.77 -6.80 -3.00
N VAL A 209 6.99 -6.06 -3.78
CA VAL A 209 5.52 -6.13 -3.77
C VAL A 209 5.03 -7.37 -4.50
N VAL A 210 5.57 -7.71 -5.65
CA VAL A 210 5.19 -8.88 -6.46
C VAL A 210 5.78 -10.17 -5.90
#